data_e7db71436daa0f034d3702f891fe3e94
#
_entry.id   e7db71436daa0f034d3702f891fe3e94
#
_cell.length_a   1.000
_cell.length_b   1.000
_cell.length_c   1.000
_cell.angle_alpha   90.00
_cell.angle_beta   90.00
_cell.angle_gamma   90.00
#
_symmetry.space_group_name_H-M   'P 1'
#
loop_
_entity.id
_entity.type
_entity.pdbx_description
1 polymer ?
#
loop_
_entity_poly.entity_id
_entity_poly.type
_entity_poly.pdbx_seq_one_letter_code
_entity_poly.pdbx_strand_id
1 'polypeptide(L)'
;MTTNLTFKLTAAAALTFCSLALQAEETVQTSEVTVTAGRVEQQLLEVPMAVTVVTNQEIQESAARNVGELLEDIPGVMVNNAGSQGLKRVSIRGEDTFRTLTLIDGQKISEQKSMSGASILIDPSSIERIEVIKGPASVLYGSDALGGVVNIITKKGSKKPFEAEGSVAWNGAGHGWAETISLGGTYKGLNYHLDAGYQSHGNIKTPLGYQKGTDFRQKNASAFLSYDFNEHFTAGLRADTFDSDINSSSWEYEQDPNSEFFVRIPKWKRDKVALFAEGKNLNEYLTRLRWDGYWQKNHKNMRNYVSQPNGRMKVVTDSLADNRIKTYGTSLQADWQLGESNFLITGYEFVQDQLEADTLAKTTMAPMLNTVTNRYVKGKETTNAIFASMETSLPQDFTLNYGVRYTWVDSKLSKAVGVKNGYAPGTKYNNAPDDKVGQVGSDKNSRPVFNLSLNWTGLPDTS
;
A
#
# COMPACT_ATOMS: atom_id res chain seq x y z
N MET A 1 38.38 11.04 5.00
CA MET A 1 38.93 10.27 6.13
C MET A 1 37.88 9.98 7.21
N THR A 2 36.68 10.51 7.09
CA THR A 2 35.56 10.37 8.04
C THR A 2 34.61 9.19 7.76
N THR A 3 34.63 8.62 6.56
CA THR A 3 33.79 7.49 6.15
C THR A 3 34.20 6.13 6.68
N ASN A 4 35.46 5.96 7.10
CA ASN A 4 35.96 4.69 7.60
C ASN A 4 35.69 4.43 9.12
N LEU A 5 35.26 5.43 9.86
CA LEU A 5 35.03 5.30 11.31
C LEU A 5 33.60 4.83 11.61
N THR A 6 32.62 5.29 10.82
CA THR A 6 31.21 4.87 10.92
C THR A 6 31.04 3.39 10.52
N PHE A 7 31.73 2.92 9.49
CA PHE A 7 31.66 1.52 9.06
C PHE A 7 32.24 0.53 10.13
N LYS A 8 33.27 0.95 10.86
CA LYS A 8 33.84 0.11 11.92
C LYS A 8 32.99 0.05 13.20
N LEU A 9 32.23 1.09 13.49
CA LEU A 9 31.33 1.10 14.66
C LEU A 9 30.04 0.28 14.41
N THR A 10 29.47 0.32 13.20
CA THR A 10 28.32 -0.50 12.84
C THR A 10 28.63 -1.98 12.74
N ALA A 11 29.80 -2.35 12.19
CA ALA A 11 30.22 -3.75 12.14
C ALA A 11 30.56 -4.33 13.54
N ALA A 12 31.09 -3.54 14.43
CA ALA A 12 31.40 -3.96 15.81
C ALA A 12 30.11 -4.13 16.65
N ALA A 13 29.10 -3.29 16.46
CA ALA A 13 27.81 -3.42 17.14
C ALA A 13 27.04 -4.67 16.64
N ALA A 14 27.08 -4.98 15.34
CA ALA A 14 26.45 -6.17 14.77
C ALA A 14 27.09 -7.49 15.27
N LEU A 15 28.40 -7.54 15.43
CA LEU A 15 29.12 -8.72 15.93
C LEU A 15 28.89 -8.99 17.42
N THR A 16 28.61 -7.97 18.21
CA THR A 16 28.35 -8.14 19.65
C THR A 16 26.92 -8.63 19.92
N PHE A 17 25.96 -8.39 19.00
CA PHE A 17 24.60 -8.88 19.11
C PHE A 17 24.42 -10.34 18.63
N CYS A 18 25.25 -10.83 17.72
CA CYS A 18 25.17 -12.21 17.22
C CYS A 18 25.51 -13.30 18.26
N SER A 19 26.11 -12.96 19.40
CA SER A 19 26.49 -13.95 20.41
C SER A 19 25.41 -14.27 21.46
N LEU A 20 24.23 -13.66 21.38
CA LEU A 20 23.12 -13.85 22.34
C LEU A 20 21.89 -14.60 21.78
N ALA A 21 21.92 -15.01 20.51
CA ALA A 21 20.77 -15.62 19.83
C ALA A 21 20.90 -17.15 19.62
N LEU A 22 21.50 -17.86 20.55
CA LEU A 22 21.50 -19.33 20.53
C LEU A 22 20.72 -19.86 21.72
N GLN A 23 19.38 -19.89 21.60
CA GLN A 23 18.51 -20.87 22.27
C GLN A 23 17.05 -20.70 21.86
N ALA A 24 16.52 -21.80 21.36
CA ALA A 24 15.16 -22.30 21.24
C ALA A 24 14.70 -22.48 19.78
N GLU A 25 14.94 -23.69 19.27
CA GLU A 25 14.03 -24.34 18.31
C GLU A 25 12.68 -24.55 19.04
N GLU A 26 11.77 -23.60 18.91
CA GLU A 26 10.36 -23.89 19.15
C GLU A 26 9.83 -24.61 17.91
N THR A 27 9.48 -25.89 18.09
CA THR A 27 8.62 -26.62 17.14
C THR A 27 7.45 -25.73 16.76
N VAL A 28 7.40 -25.33 15.51
CA VAL A 28 6.25 -24.62 14.93
C VAL A 28 5.05 -25.57 15.02
N GLN A 29 4.29 -25.48 16.11
CA GLN A 29 2.90 -25.86 16.03
C GLN A 29 2.30 -24.93 14.97
N THR A 30 1.55 -25.47 14.03
CA THR A 30 0.68 -24.73 13.13
C THR A 30 -0.27 -23.91 14.02
N SER A 31 0.25 -22.78 14.52
CA SER A 31 -0.53 -21.86 15.32
C SER A 31 -1.65 -21.35 14.42
N GLU A 32 -2.86 -21.47 14.89
CA GLU A 32 -4.09 -20.98 14.28
C GLU A 32 -3.84 -19.58 13.72
N VAL A 33 -3.73 -19.48 12.38
CA VAL A 33 -3.46 -18.23 11.70
C VAL A 33 -4.70 -17.38 11.79
N THR A 34 -4.65 -16.32 12.58
CA THR A 34 -5.74 -15.35 12.72
C THR A 34 -5.64 -14.27 11.64
N VAL A 35 -6.75 -13.98 10.98
CA VAL A 35 -6.83 -12.97 9.92
C VAL A 35 -7.89 -11.91 10.25
N THR A 36 -7.75 -10.74 9.64
CA THR A 36 -8.71 -9.63 9.75
C THR A 36 -9.47 -9.38 8.45
N ALA A 37 -9.45 -10.36 7.55
CA ALA A 37 -10.06 -10.30 6.22
C ALA A 37 -11.57 -9.99 6.26
N GLY A 38 -12.28 -10.45 7.29
CA GLY A 38 -13.67 -10.11 7.57
C GLY A 38 -13.88 -8.81 8.35
N ARG A 39 -12.84 -7.99 8.56
CA ARG A 39 -12.80 -6.82 9.48
C ARG A 39 -12.90 -7.21 10.97
N VAL A 40 -12.88 -8.47 11.27
CA VAL A 40 -12.84 -9.05 12.62
C VAL A 40 -11.70 -10.07 12.66
N GLU A 41 -11.04 -10.20 13.79
CA GLU A 41 -10.04 -11.25 14.00
C GLU A 41 -10.76 -12.61 14.05
N GLN A 42 -10.56 -13.44 13.05
CA GLN A 42 -11.10 -14.79 12.91
C GLN A 42 -10.00 -15.76 12.53
N GLN A 43 -10.18 -17.05 12.82
CA GLN A 43 -9.27 -18.07 12.32
C GLN A 43 -9.38 -18.16 10.80
N LEU A 44 -8.25 -18.36 10.12
CA LEU A 44 -8.19 -18.39 8.65
C LEU A 44 -9.19 -19.41 8.05
N LEU A 45 -9.36 -20.55 8.69
CA LEU A 45 -10.27 -21.62 8.23
C LEU A 45 -11.75 -21.26 8.38
N GLU A 46 -12.10 -20.33 9.24
CA GLU A 46 -13.48 -19.90 9.49
C GLU A 46 -13.93 -18.77 8.54
N VAL A 47 -12.97 -18.11 7.84
CA VAL A 47 -13.29 -16.99 6.96
C VAL A 47 -13.94 -17.47 5.67
N PRO A 48 -15.16 -17.00 5.33
CA PRO A 48 -15.90 -17.42 4.14
C PRO A 48 -15.39 -16.81 2.83
N MET A 49 -14.10 -16.53 2.75
CA MET A 49 -13.44 -15.93 1.59
C MET A 49 -12.12 -16.64 1.32
N ALA A 50 -11.70 -16.64 0.07
CA ALA A 50 -10.38 -17.16 -0.31
C ALA A 50 -9.28 -16.19 0.18
N VAL A 51 -8.74 -16.42 1.36
CA VAL A 51 -7.67 -15.63 1.97
C VAL A 51 -6.36 -16.41 1.92
N THR A 52 -5.29 -15.73 1.59
CA THR A 52 -3.91 -16.22 1.74
C THR A 52 -3.17 -15.27 2.66
N VAL A 53 -2.39 -15.82 3.57
CA VAL A 53 -1.59 -15.04 4.52
C VAL A 53 -0.11 -15.25 4.20
N VAL A 54 0.65 -14.16 4.16
CA VAL A 54 2.11 -14.19 4.24
C VAL A 54 2.47 -13.83 5.67
N THR A 55 3.05 -14.77 6.38
CA THR A 55 3.36 -14.66 7.81
C THR A 55 4.63 -13.85 8.06
N ASN A 56 4.86 -13.41 9.30
CA ASN A 56 6.09 -12.72 9.68
C ASN A 56 7.33 -13.60 9.43
N GLN A 57 7.23 -14.90 9.70
CA GLN A 57 8.32 -15.84 9.44
C GLN A 57 8.68 -15.88 7.94
N GLU A 58 7.69 -16.04 7.06
CA GLU A 58 7.91 -16.03 5.60
C GLU A 58 8.51 -14.70 5.13
N ILE A 59 8.08 -13.57 5.71
CA ILE A 59 8.65 -12.26 5.41
C ILE A 59 10.11 -12.17 5.79
N GLN A 60 10.48 -12.66 6.99
CA GLN A 60 11.86 -12.64 7.50
C GLN A 60 12.78 -13.60 6.74
N GLU A 61 12.28 -14.76 6.35
CA GLU A 61 13.04 -15.76 5.58
C GLU A 61 13.18 -15.40 4.11
N SER A 62 12.32 -14.49 3.62
CA SER A 62 12.34 -14.04 2.23
C SER A 62 13.50 -13.09 1.94
N ALA A 63 14.05 -13.19 0.72
CA ALA A 63 14.99 -12.21 0.18
C ALA A 63 14.31 -11.00 -0.48
N ALA A 64 13.00 -10.81 -0.26
CA ALA A 64 12.20 -9.78 -0.87
C ALA A 64 12.61 -8.37 -0.41
N ARG A 65 12.75 -7.46 -1.37
CA ARG A 65 13.15 -6.06 -1.16
C ARG A 65 11.98 -5.12 -0.97
N ASN A 66 10.80 -5.57 -1.37
CA ASN A 66 9.55 -4.83 -1.29
C ASN A 66 8.37 -5.78 -1.18
N VAL A 67 7.21 -5.24 -0.79
CA VAL A 67 5.99 -6.04 -0.57
C VAL A 67 5.51 -6.75 -1.84
N GLY A 68 5.74 -6.17 -3.01
CA GLY A 68 5.37 -6.84 -4.27
C GLY A 68 6.08 -8.19 -4.44
N GLU A 69 7.37 -8.24 -4.11
CA GLU A 69 8.15 -9.49 -4.21
C GLU A 69 7.67 -10.56 -3.23
N LEU A 70 7.15 -10.18 -2.05
CA LEU A 70 6.50 -11.11 -1.11
C LEU A 70 5.21 -11.73 -1.65
N LEU A 71 4.60 -11.13 -2.64
CA LEU A 71 3.31 -11.54 -3.20
C LEU A 71 3.44 -12.29 -4.54
N GLU A 72 4.64 -12.38 -5.11
CA GLU A 72 4.87 -12.98 -6.44
C GLU A 72 4.51 -14.47 -6.48
N ASP A 73 4.71 -15.20 -5.39
CA ASP A 73 4.46 -16.64 -5.31
C ASP A 73 3.03 -17.00 -4.87
N ILE A 74 2.16 -16.01 -4.61
CA ILE A 74 0.78 -16.28 -4.21
C ILE A 74 -0.07 -16.66 -5.42
N PRO A 75 -0.69 -17.85 -5.46
CA PRO A 75 -1.55 -18.25 -6.56
C PRO A 75 -2.68 -17.25 -6.83
N GLY A 76 -2.82 -16.81 -8.08
CA GLY A 76 -3.84 -15.84 -8.51
C GLY A 76 -3.48 -14.37 -8.23
N VAL A 77 -2.28 -14.09 -7.75
CA VAL A 77 -1.71 -12.75 -7.64
C VAL A 77 -0.71 -12.53 -8.77
N MET A 78 -0.79 -11.40 -9.42
CA MET A 78 0.17 -10.96 -10.44
C MET A 78 0.82 -9.68 -9.98
N VAL A 79 2.14 -9.65 -10.02
CA VAL A 79 2.92 -8.45 -9.68
C VAL A 79 3.43 -7.80 -10.96
N ASN A 80 2.96 -6.58 -11.20
CA ASN A 80 3.38 -5.80 -12.35
C ASN A 80 4.73 -5.12 -12.05
N ASN A 81 5.74 -5.54 -12.80
CA ASN A 81 7.09 -5.01 -12.73
C ASN A 81 7.33 -4.06 -13.92
N ALA A 82 7.09 -2.78 -13.75
CA ALA A 82 7.27 -1.76 -14.79
C ALA A 82 8.75 -1.31 -14.95
N GLY A 83 9.71 -2.25 -14.90
CA GLY A 83 11.14 -1.96 -15.04
C GLY A 83 11.80 -1.36 -13.77
N SER A 84 11.08 -1.23 -12.68
CA SER A 84 11.57 -0.68 -11.42
C SER A 84 11.67 -1.73 -10.34
N GLN A 85 12.79 -1.77 -9.60
CA GLN A 85 12.98 -2.69 -8.48
C GLN A 85 12.18 -2.28 -7.23
N GLY A 86 12.13 -0.97 -6.93
CA GLY A 86 11.53 -0.44 -5.70
C GLY A 86 10.03 -0.21 -5.79
N LEU A 87 9.42 -0.43 -6.95
CA LEU A 87 8.02 -0.12 -7.19
C LEU A 87 7.31 -1.25 -7.90
N LYS A 88 6.49 -1.96 -7.19
CA LYS A 88 5.64 -3.04 -7.69
C LYS A 88 4.17 -2.71 -7.47
N ARG A 89 3.33 -3.20 -8.35
CA ARG A 89 1.88 -3.11 -8.24
C ARG A 89 1.26 -4.47 -8.38
N VAL A 90 0.17 -4.68 -7.68
CA VAL A 90 -0.46 -5.99 -7.55
C VAL A 90 -1.81 -5.99 -8.25
N SER A 91 -2.10 -7.06 -8.98
CA SER A 91 -3.44 -7.41 -9.46
C SER A 91 -3.82 -8.81 -8.98
N ILE A 92 -5.10 -9.04 -8.76
CA ILE A 92 -5.62 -10.30 -8.24
C ILE A 92 -6.59 -10.89 -9.27
N ARG A 93 -6.42 -12.20 -9.59
CA ARG A 93 -7.28 -12.96 -10.52
C ARG A 93 -7.41 -12.34 -11.90
N GLY A 94 -6.36 -11.70 -12.41
CA GLY A 94 -6.34 -11.07 -13.73
C GLY A 94 -7.09 -9.75 -13.85
N GLU A 95 -7.63 -9.22 -12.74
CA GLU A 95 -8.23 -7.89 -12.70
C GLU A 95 -7.18 -6.80 -12.83
N ASP A 96 -7.59 -5.60 -13.25
CA ASP A 96 -6.70 -4.46 -13.32
C ASP A 96 -6.16 -4.07 -11.94
N THR A 97 -4.92 -3.60 -11.87
CA THR A 97 -4.30 -3.11 -10.62
C THR A 97 -5.08 -1.98 -9.95
N PHE A 98 -5.90 -1.22 -10.69
CA PHE A 98 -6.83 -0.23 -10.15
C PHE A 98 -8.00 -0.84 -9.35
N ARG A 99 -8.29 -2.13 -9.56
CA ARG A 99 -9.36 -2.87 -8.91
C ARG A 99 -8.89 -3.75 -7.76
N THR A 100 -7.60 -3.67 -7.43
CA THR A 100 -7.01 -4.28 -6.25
C THR A 100 -6.79 -3.22 -5.19
N LEU A 101 -7.50 -3.34 -4.07
CA LEU A 101 -7.39 -2.41 -2.96
C LEU A 101 -6.21 -2.77 -2.07
N THR A 102 -5.33 -1.80 -1.82
CA THR A 102 -4.23 -1.96 -0.87
C THR A 102 -4.51 -1.16 0.39
N LEU A 103 -4.42 -1.84 1.53
CA LEU A 103 -4.65 -1.29 2.86
C LEU A 103 -3.40 -1.46 3.73
N ILE A 104 -3.19 -0.54 4.65
CA ILE A 104 -2.27 -0.69 5.78
C ILE A 104 -3.09 -0.54 7.06
N ASP A 105 -3.18 -1.62 7.85
CA ASP A 105 -4.02 -1.71 9.05
C ASP A 105 -5.48 -1.36 8.79
N GLY A 106 -6.03 -1.86 7.67
CA GLY A 106 -7.40 -1.61 7.24
C GLY A 106 -7.67 -0.23 6.65
N GLN A 107 -6.66 0.65 6.55
CA GLN A 107 -6.79 2.02 6.05
C GLN A 107 -6.21 2.15 4.65
N LYS A 108 -6.97 2.74 3.73
CA LYS A 108 -6.61 2.88 2.32
C LYS A 108 -5.35 3.75 2.13
N ILE A 109 -4.46 3.31 1.26
CA ILE A 109 -3.37 4.14 0.75
C ILE A 109 -3.94 5.00 -0.38
N SER A 110 -4.08 6.31 -0.13
CA SER A 110 -4.51 7.27 -1.15
C SER A 110 -3.32 7.84 -1.89
N GLU A 111 -3.29 7.65 -3.20
CA GLU A 111 -2.34 8.30 -4.10
C GLU A 111 -3.03 8.72 -5.39
N GLN A 112 -2.41 9.63 -6.15
CA GLN A 112 -2.85 9.88 -7.51
C GLN A 112 -2.51 8.66 -8.36
N LYS A 113 -3.51 7.88 -8.68
CA LYS A 113 -3.39 6.71 -9.55
C LYS A 113 -3.00 7.20 -10.95
N SER A 114 -1.81 6.82 -11.40
CA SER A 114 -1.40 6.98 -12.78
C SER A 114 -1.26 5.61 -13.38
N MET A 115 -1.58 5.43 -14.62
CA MET A 115 -1.48 4.27 -15.53
C MET A 115 -1.41 2.83 -14.95
N SER A 116 -1.04 2.59 -13.71
CA SER A 116 -0.75 1.24 -13.18
C SER A 116 -1.25 0.98 -11.75
N GLY A 117 -2.22 1.72 -11.22
CA GLY A 117 -2.79 1.49 -9.88
C GLY A 117 -1.95 2.03 -8.71
N ALA A 118 -2.33 1.67 -7.50
CA ALA A 118 -1.70 2.12 -6.28
C ALA A 118 -0.38 1.40 -6.00
N SER A 119 0.61 2.12 -5.49
CA SER A 119 1.87 1.57 -5.03
C SER A 119 1.79 1.19 -3.56
N ILE A 120 2.54 0.16 -3.20
CA ILE A 120 2.65 -0.28 -1.81
C ILE A 120 3.83 0.47 -1.19
N LEU A 121 3.52 1.48 -0.37
CA LEU A 121 4.51 2.39 0.22
C LEU A 121 4.74 2.05 1.70
N ILE A 122 5.29 0.87 1.94
CA ILE A 122 5.70 0.37 3.25
C ILE A 122 6.88 -0.59 3.09
N ASP A 123 7.77 -0.61 4.05
CA ASP A 123 8.91 -1.54 4.08
C ASP A 123 8.51 -2.89 4.68
N PRO A 124 9.00 -4.02 4.14
CA PRO A 124 8.75 -5.35 4.70
C PRO A 124 9.11 -5.49 6.18
N SER A 125 10.13 -4.78 6.68
CA SER A 125 10.54 -4.84 8.08
C SER A 125 9.49 -4.38 9.10
N SER A 126 8.57 -3.48 8.66
CA SER A 126 7.48 -2.97 9.49
C SER A 126 6.25 -3.89 9.53
N ILE A 127 6.28 -5.03 8.81
CA ILE A 127 5.11 -5.86 8.56
C ILE A 127 5.06 -7.06 9.49
N GLU A 128 3.91 -7.28 10.11
CA GLU A 128 3.60 -8.48 10.90
C GLU A 128 3.10 -9.62 10.00
N ARG A 129 2.20 -9.33 9.08
CA ARG A 129 1.67 -10.26 8.10
C ARG A 129 0.98 -9.51 6.95
N ILE A 130 0.78 -10.21 5.83
CA ILE A 130 0.00 -9.69 4.70
C ILE A 130 -1.16 -10.64 4.45
N GLU A 131 -2.36 -10.10 4.42
CA GLU A 131 -3.59 -10.84 4.14
C GLU A 131 -4.04 -10.51 2.72
N VAL A 132 -4.14 -11.51 1.84
CA VAL A 132 -4.59 -11.36 0.46
C VAL A 132 -5.96 -12.00 0.31
N ILE A 133 -6.99 -11.17 0.18
CA ILE A 133 -8.37 -11.58 -0.05
C ILE A 133 -8.60 -11.64 -1.56
N LYS A 134 -8.88 -12.83 -2.09
CA LYS A 134 -9.02 -13.08 -3.52
C LYS A 134 -10.50 -13.12 -3.93
N GLY A 135 -10.95 -12.06 -4.58
CA GLY A 135 -12.33 -11.92 -5.04
C GLY A 135 -13.02 -10.68 -4.48
N PRO A 136 -14.27 -10.43 -4.85
CA PRO A 136 -14.96 -9.21 -4.51
C PRO A 136 -15.23 -9.10 -3.00
N ALA A 137 -14.65 -8.05 -2.39
CA ALA A 137 -14.81 -7.70 -0.98
C ALA A 137 -15.43 -6.30 -0.80
N SER A 138 -16.15 -5.83 -1.81
CA SER A 138 -16.63 -4.45 -1.90
C SER A 138 -17.64 -4.05 -0.82
N VAL A 139 -18.38 -4.99 -0.23
CA VAL A 139 -19.30 -4.68 0.87
C VAL A 139 -18.52 -4.19 2.09
N LEU A 140 -17.46 -4.88 2.46
CA LEU A 140 -16.63 -4.51 3.62
C LEU A 140 -15.67 -3.37 3.31
N TYR A 141 -15.07 -3.33 2.10
CA TYR A 141 -13.91 -2.49 1.79
C TYR A 141 -14.16 -1.40 0.74
N GLY A 142 -15.32 -1.40 0.07
CA GLY A 142 -15.68 -0.40 -0.94
C GLY A 142 -15.33 -0.78 -2.36
N SER A 143 -15.54 0.17 -3.30
CA SER A 143 -15.56 -0.07 -4.75
C SER A 143 -14.23 -0.52 -5.36
N ASP A 144 -13.10 -0.17 -4.76
CA ASP A 144 -11.77 -0.53 -5.29
C ASP A 144 -11.41 -2.01 -5.07
N ALA A 145 -12.22 -2.75 -4.28
CA ALA A 145 -12.00 -4.14 -3.90
C ALA A 145 -12.75 -5.14 -4.80
N LEU A 146 -12.80 -4.91 -6.12
CA LEU A 146 -13.47 -5.81 -7.08
C LEU A 146 -12.64 -7.06 -7.37
N GLY A 147 -11.34 -6.90 -7.61
CA GLY A 147 -10.41 -8.02 -7.81
C GLY A 147 -10.01 -8.68 -6.49
N GLY A 148 -9.94 -7.88 -5.44
CA GLY A 148 -9.56 -8.32 -4.11
C GLY A 148 -8.90 -7.23 -3.28
N VAL A 149 -8.39 -7.63 -2.12
CA VAL A 149 -7.74 -6.75 -1.15
C VAL A 149 -6.39 -7.31 -0.75
N VAL A 150 -5.39 -6.45 -0.68
CA VAL A 150 -4.11 -6.70 0.00
C VAL A 150 -4.11 -5.87 1.27
N ASN A 151 -4.30 -6.50 2.41
CA ASN A 151 -4.30 -5.84 3.72
C ASN A 151 -2.99 -6.13 4.45
N ILE A 152 -2.19 -5.11 4.65
CA ILE A 152 -0.89 -5.18 5.30
C ILE A 152 -1.08 -4.85 6.77
N ILE A 153 -0.78 -5.79 7.63
CA ILE A 153 -0.85 -5.63 9.09
C ILE A 153 0.54 -5.30 9.61
N THR A 154 0.69 -4.17 10.28
CA THR A 154 1.96 -3.74 10.84
C THR A 154 2.23 -4.35 12.21
N LYS A 155 3.51 -4.46 12.58
CA LYS A 155 3.96 -4.91 13.90
C LYS A 155 3.37 -4.02 15.01
N LYS A 156 2.96 -4.63 16.12
CA LYS A 156 2.30 -3.92 17.22
C LYS A 156 3.17 -3.88 18.48
N GLY A 157 3.63 -4.95 18.93
CA GLY A 157 4.41 -5.09 20.17
C GLY A 157 4.91 -6.52 20.27
N SER A 158 5.60 -6.83 21.32
CA SER A 158 6.10 -8.17 21.61
C SER A 158 5.45 -8.68 22.89
N LYS A 159 5.38 -10.01 23.04
CA LYS A 159 4.94 -10.64 24.33
C LYS A 159 5.94 -10.40 25.46
N LYS A 160 7.18 -10.00 25.16
CA LYS A 160 8.21 -9.68 26.14
C LYS A 160 8.11 -8.23 26.60
N PRO A 161 8.56 -7.88 27.81
CA PRO A 161 8.61 -6.50 28.24
C PRO A 161 9.50 -5.60 27.36
N PHE A 162 10.52 -6.18 26.76
CA PHE A 162 11.44 -5.53 25.82
C PHE A 162 12.02 -6.56 24.86
N GLU A 163 12.04 -6.20 23.60
CA GLU A 163 12.67 -6.95 22.52
C GLU A 163 13.32 -5.98 21.53
N ALA A 164 14.50 -6.30 21.06
CA ALA A 164 15.21 -5.53 20.04
C ALA A 164 15.71 -6.47 18.96
N GLU A 165 15.54 -6.06 17.71
CA GLU A 165 15.97 -6.80 16.53
C GLU A 165 16.74 -5.85 15.62
N GLY A 166 17.78 -6.34 14.96
CA GLY A 166 18.51 -5.60 13.94
C GLY A 166 18.91 -6.54 12.82
N SER A 167 18.81 -6.10 11.58
CA SER A 167 19.24 -6.88 10.44
C SER A 167 20.07 -6.05 9.46
N VAL A 168 20.99 -6.72 8.77
CA VAL A 168 21.75 -6.19 7.64
C VAL A 168 21.72 -7.26 6.55
N ALA A 169 21.22 -6.89 5.37
CA ALA A 169 21.12 -7.77 4.24
C ALA A 169 21.89 -7.20 3.03
N TRP A 170 22.55 -8.09 2.29
CA TRP A 170 23.22 -7.76 1.03
C TRP A 170 22.55 -8.47 -0.14
N ASN A 171 22.25 -7.73 -1.19
CA ASN A 171 21.70 -8.28 -2.43
C ASN A 171 22.69 -8.10 -3.58
N GLY A 172 23.26 -9.22 -4.05
CA GLY A 172 24.28 -9.21 -5.11
C GLY A 172 23.75 -8.89 -6.50
N ALA A 173 22.45 -9.08 -6.77
CA ALA A 173 21.85 -8.83 -8.08
C ALA A 173 21.81 -7.33 -8.43
N GLY A 174 21.64 -6.47 -7.44
CA GLY A 174 21.62 -5.03 -7.60
C GLY A 174 22.73 -4.31 -6.85
N HIS A 175 23.75 -5.03 -6.35
CA HIS A 175 24.78 -4.48 -5.45
C HIS A 175 24.15 -3.62 -4.34
N GLY A 176 23.05 -4.12 -3.79
CA GLY A 176 22.26 -3.41 -2.81
C GLY A 176 22.42 -3.93 -1.41
N TRP A 177 22.06 -3.13 -0.47
CA TRP A 177 22.05 -3.50 0.94
C TRP A 177 20.86 -2.85 1.66
N ALA A 178 20.43 -3.48 2.74
CA ALA A 178 19.36 -3.03 3.59
C ALA A 178 19.76 -3.15 5.05
N GLU A 179 19.40 -2.18 5.85
CA GLU A 179 19.58 -2.15 7.30
C GLU A 179 18.24 -1.91 7.95
N THR A 180 17.93 -2.67 8.99
CA THR A 180 16.72 -2.43 9.80
C THR A 180 17.05 -2.55 11.28
N ILE A 181 16.32 -1.78 12.08
CA ILE A 181 16.31 -1.87 13.54
C ILE A 181 14.89 -1.78 14.01
N SER A 182 14.52 -2.62 14.98
CA SER A 182 13.23 -2.55 15.65
C SER A 182 13.37 -2.73 17.15
N LEU A 183 12.48 -2.07 17.89
CA LEU A 183 12.34 -2.15 19.33
C LEU A 183 10.87 -2.36 19.65
N GLY A 184 10.54 -3.31 20.48
CA GLY A 184 9.15 -3.58 20.84
C GLY A 184 9.01 -4.18 22.23
N GLY A 185 7.79 -4.19 22.73
CA GLY A 185 7.51 -4.83 24.01
C GLY A 185 6.11 -4.57 24.52
N THR A 186 5.78 -5.31 25.59
CA THR A 186 4.55 -5.12 26.38
C THR A 186 4.88 -5.08 27.85
N TYR A 187 4.47 -4.02 28.52
CA TYR A 187 4.72 -3.86 29.94
C TYR A 187 3.56 -3.12 30.64
N LYS A 188 2.92 -3.80 31.60
CA LYS A 188 1.82 -3.23 32.42
C LYS A 188 0.73 -2.52 31.59
N GLY A 189 0.24 -3.18 30.55
CA GLY A 189 -0.79 -2.65 29.65
C GLY A 189 -0.28 -1.73 28.54
N LEU A 190 0.98 -1.28 28.61
CA LEU A 190 1.60 -0.53 27.52
C LEU A 190 2.16 -1.50 26.48
N ASN A 191 1.70 -1.38 25.23
CA ASN A 191 2.26 -2.08 24.06
C ASN A 191 2.94 -1.05 23.17
N TYR A 192 4.16 -1.34 22.73
CA TYR A 192 4.92 -0.43 21.89
C TYR A 192 5.75 -1.18 20.85
N HIS A 193 5.89 -0.58 19.68
CA HIS A 193 6.81 -1.02 18.63
C HIS A 193 7.33 0.20 17.88
N LEU A 194 8.64 0.23 17.68
CA LEU A 194 9.35 1.25 16.90
C LEU A 194 10.21 0.53 15.89
N ASP A 195 10.18 0.93 14.64
CA ASP A 195 11.11 0.43 13.63
C ASP A 195 11.66 1.55 12.76
N ALA A 196 12.84 1.33 12.22
CA ALA A 196 13.44 2.17 11.20
C ALA A 196 14.26 1.30 10.23
N GLY A 197 14.23 1.68 8.96
CA GLY A 197 14.95 0.97 7.92
C GLY A 197 15.52 1.90 6.86
N TYR A 198 16.58 1.44 6.24
CA TYR A 198 17.18 2.05 5.07
C TYR A 198 17.62 0.96 4.11
N GLN A 199 17.33 1.14 2.82
CA GLN A 199 17.86 0.28 1.78
C GLN A 199 18.31 1.09 0.56
N SER A 200 19.33 0.58 -0.13
CA SER A 200 19.87 1.17 -1.35
C SER A 200 20.28 0.06 -2.30
N HIS A 201 19.77 0.09 -3.50
CA HIS A 201 20.05 -0.87 -4.55
C HIS A 201 20.52 -0.17 -5.82
N GLY A 202 21.57 -0.68 -6.42
CA GLY A 202 22.05 -0.26 -7.74
C GLY A 202 21.18 -0.82 -8.87
N ASN A 203 21.66 -0.68 -10.08
CA ASN A 203 20.96 -1.16 -11.28
C ASN A 203 20.79 -2.68 -11.29
N ILE A 204 19.68 -3.16 -11.83
CA ILE A 204 19.39 -4.61 -11.99
C ILE A 204 20.48 -5.23 -12.87
N LYS A 205 21.05 -6.33 -12.39
CA LYS A 205 21.90 -7.19 -13.19
C LYS A 205 21.06 -8.20 -13.96
N THR A 206 21.17 -8.20 -15.26
CA THR A 206 20.52 -9.15 -16.15
C THR A 206 21.56 -10.02 -16.84
N PRO A 207 21.19 -11.13 -17.52
CA PRO A 207 22.12 -11.90 -18.36
C PRO A 207 22.80 -11.08 -19.44
N LEU A 208 22.20 -9.97 -19.88
CA LEU A 208 22.74 -9.08 -20.92
C LEU A 208 23.54 -7.90 -20.34
N GLY A 209 23.69 -7.80 -19.03
CA GLY A 209 24.40 -6.71 -18.35
C GLY A 209 23.53 -5.96 -17.34
N TYR A 210 23.99 -4.79 -16.91
CA TYR A 210 23.23 -3.95 -15.99
C TYR A 210 22.22 -3.10 -16.75
N GLN A 211 20.94 -3.19 -16.38
CA GLN A 211 19.90 -2.29 -16.86
C GLN A 211 20.02 -0.95 -16.13
N LYS A 212 20.53 0.06 -16.85
CA LYS A 212 20.74 1.39 -16.29
C LYS A 212 19.44 2.07 -15.89
N GLY A 213 19.49 2.91 -14.85
CA GLY A 213 18.31 3.66 -14.38
C GLY A 213 17.24 2.78 -13.76
N THR A 214 17.64 1.70 -13.06
CA THR A 214 16.75 0.83 -12.28
C THR A 214 17.13 0.78 -10.81
N ASP A 215 18.04 1.66 -10.39
CA ASP A 215 18.43 1.83 -8.99
C ASP A 215 17.31 2.47 -8.16
N PHE A 216 17.33 2.18 -6.88
CA PHE A 216 16.41 2.83 -5.93
C PHE A 216 16.99 2.94 -4.53
N ARG A 217 16.49 3.90 -3.77
CA ARG A 217 16.75 4.07 -2.34
C ARG A 217 15.45 4.27 -1.61
N GLN A 218 15.41 3.77 -0.39
CA GLN A 218 14.21 3.80 0.45
C GLN A 218 14.61 3.98 1.90
N LYS A 219 13.81 4.72 2.64
CA LYS A 219 13.91 4.86 4.09
C LYS A 219 12.52 4.90 4.69
N ASN A 220 12.38 4.28 5.84
CA ASN A 220 11.15 4.22 6.59
C ASN A 220 11.41 4.37 8.09
N ALA A 221 10.40 4.80 8.78
CA ALA A 221 10.30 4.67 10.23
C ALA A 221 8.84 4.53 10.61
N SER A 222 8.55 3.72 11.62
CA SER A 222 7.22 3.58 12.18
C SER A 222 7.22 3.53 13.70
N ALA A 223 6.10 3.89 14.29
CA ALA A 223 5.85 3.82 15.70
C ALA A 223 4.42 3.36 15.98
N PHE A 224 4.26 2.38 16.81
CA PHE A 224 3.01 1.94 17.39
C PHE A 224 3.07 2.10 18.90
N LEU A 225 2.01 2.64 19.49
CA LEU A 225 1.86 2.75 20.93
C LEU A 225 0.40 2.51 21.28
N SER A 226 0.11 1.59 22.20
CA SER A 226 -1.23 1.42 22.74
C SER A 226 -1.19 1.15 24.24
N TYR A 227 -2.29 1.44 24.90
CA TYR A 227 -2.46 1.19 26.32
C TYR A 227 -3.78 0.47 26.57
N ASP A 228 -3.68 -0.68 27.25
CA ASP A 228 -4.83 -1.44 27.72
C ASP A 228 -5.23 -0.90 29.09
N PHE A 229 -6.28 -0.08 29.14
CA PHE A 229 -6.80 0.52 30.37
C PHE A 229 -7.37 -0.52 31.32
N ASN A 230 -7.96 -1.54 30.73
CA ASN A 230 -8.45 -2.77 31.38
C ASN A 230 -8.65 -3.86 30.30
N GLU A 231 -9.25 -4.99 30.68
CA GLU A 231 -9.53 -6.12 29.77
C GLU A 231 -10.52 -5.79 28.63
N HIS A 232 -11.27 -4.68 28.77
CA HIS A 232 -12.28 -4.28 27.79
C HIS A 232 -11.83 -3.13 26.91
N PHE A 233 -11.00 -2.21 27.41
CA PHE A 233 -10.70 -0.95 26.70
C PHE A 233 -9.23 -0.76 26.39
N THR A 234 -8.95 -0.58 25.09
CA THR A 234 -7.62 -0.25 24.56
C THR A 234 -7.72 1.02 23.71
N ALA A 235 -6.75 1.90 23.81
CA ALA A 235 -6.57 2.99 22.85
C ALA A 235 -5.10 3.11 22.47
N GLY A 236 -4.86 3.66 21.28
CA GLY A 236 -3.51 3.78 20.80
C GLY A 236 -3.34 4.69 19.60
N LEU A 237 -2.09 4.85 19.21
CA LEU A 237 -1.69 5.61 18.04
C LEU A 237 -0.69 4.83 17.18
N ARG A 238 -0.67 5.16 15.90
CA ARG A 238 0.34 4.75 14.93
C ARG A 238 0.83 5.96 14.17
N ALA A 239 2.13 6.00 13.92
CA ALA A 239 2.72 6.98 13.03
C ALA A 239 3.73 6.28 12.14
N ASP A 240 3.72 6.56 10.86
CA ASP A 240 4.69 6.00 9.94
C ASP A 240 5.09 7.01 8.86
N THR A 241 6.32 6.90 8.41
CA THR A 241 6.87 7.62 7.27
C THR A 241 7.60 6.65 6.35
N PHE A 242 7.40 6.83 5.06
CA PHE A 242 8.06 6.10 4.00
C PHE A 242 8.49 7.10 2.93
N ASP A 243 9.76 7.03 2.51
CA ASP A 243 10.31 7.93 1.50
C ASP A 243 11.22 7.13 0.55
N SER A 244 10.95 7.22 -0.74
CA SER A 244 11.71 6.50 -1.75
C SER A 244 12.13 7.40 -2.92
N ASP A 245 13.32 7.13 -3.43
CA ASP A 245 13.89 7.65 -4.67
C ASP A 245 14.04 6.45 -5.62
N ILE A 246 13.30 6.45 -6.71
CA ILE A 246 13.16 5.30 -7.60
C ILE A 246 13.47 5.73 -9.03
N ASN A 247 14.31 4.96 -9.70
CA ASN A 247 14.54 5.05 -11.12
C ASN A 247 13.96 3.84 -11.84
N SER A 248 13.43 4.04 -13.03
CA SER A 248 12.88 3.01 -13.90
C SER A 248 13.24 3.31 -15.34
N SER A 249 13.69 2.29 -16.05
CA SER A 249 13.95 2.32 -17.49
C SER A 249 13.35 1.10 -18.18
N SER A 250 13.34 1.09 -19.49
CA SER A 250 12.91 -0.07 -20.27
C SER A 250 14.09 -0.62 -21.04
N TRP A 251 14.34 -1.93 -20.91
CA TRP A 251 15.38 -2.64 -21.65
C TRP A 251 15.22 -2.51 -23.17
N GLU A 252 14.00 -2.46 -23.64
CA GLU A 252 13.65 -2.30 -25.06
C GLU A 252 14.21 -0.99 -25.63
N TYR A 253 14.16 0.10 -24.85
CA TYR A 253 14.75 1.39 -25.24
C TYR A 253 16.27 1.41 -25.11
N GLU A 254 16.85 0.64 -24.20
CA GLU A 254 18.31 0.55 -24.08
C GLU A 254 18.98 -0.15 -25.27
N GLN A 255 18.24 -1.02 -25.98
CA GLN A 255 18.73 -1.73 -27.15
C GLN A 255 18.72 -0.86 -28.43
N ASP A 256 17.91 0.19 -28.48
CA ASP A 256 17.86 1.13 -29.59
C ASP A 256 18.65 2.42 -29.28
N PRO A 257 19.81 2.63 -29.93
CA PRO A 257 20.64 3.81 -29.68
C PRO A 257 19.95 5.13 -30.07
N ASN A 258 18.83 5.08 -30.81
CA ASN A 258 18.07 6.26 -31.22
C ASN A 258 16.90 6.55 -30.27
N SER A 259 16.59 5.64 -29.37
CA SER A 259 15.51 5.75 -28.40
C SER A 259 16.04 5.89 -26.98
N GLU A 260 15.34 6.62 -26.15
CA GLU A 260 15.64 6.77 -24.73
C GLU A 260 14.31 6.82 -23.95
N PHE A 261 14.24 6.04 -22.89
CA PHE A 261 13.11 6.07 -21.96
C PHE A 261 13.61 5.96 -20.53
N PHE A 262 13.16 6.87 -19.69
CA PHE A 262 13.31 6.71 -18.24
C PHE A 262 12.17 7.38 -17.48
N VAL A 263 11.88 6.82 -16.31
CA VAL A 263 11.07 7.44 -15.29
C VAL A 263 11.95 7.64 -14.05
N ARG A 264 11.98 8.85 -13.51
CA ARG A 264 12.63 9.18 -12.25
C ARG A 264 11.61 9.68 -11.27
N ILE A 265 11.59 9.10 -10.08
CA ILE A 265 10.74 9.49 -8.97
C ILE A 265 11.66 9.84 -7.79
N PRO A 266 12.32 11.04 -7.82
CA PRO A 266 13.30 11.44 -6.80
C PRO A 266 12.66 11.61 -5.41
N LYS A 267 11.35 11.61 -5.35
CA LYS A 267 10.59 11.66 -4.10
C LYS A 267 9.25 10.98 -4.26
N TRP A 268 9.05 9.94 -3.49
CA TRP A 268 7.74 9.37 -3.24
C TRP A 268 7.60 9.13 -1.75
N LYS A 269 6.97 10.10 -1.09
CA LYS A 269 6.88 10.14 0.36
C LYS A 269 5.45 9.96 0.82
N ARG A 270 5.24 9.07 1.81
CA ARG A 270 4.02 8.92 2.57
C ARG A 270 4.30 9.18 4.05
N ASP A 271 3.56 10.07 4.65
CA ASP A 271 3.51 10.32 6.09
C ASP A 271 2.10 10.01 6.57
N LYS A 272 1.93 9.26 7.66
CA LYS A 272 0.64 8.87 8.22
C LYS A 272 0.66 8.93 9.73
N VAL A 273 -0.43 9.38 10.32
CA VAL A 273 -0.73 9.28 11.75
C VAL A 273 -2.15 8.76 11.89
N ALA A 274 -2.35 7.77 12.75
CA ALA A 274 -3.64 7.19 13.04
C ALA A 274 -3.83 7.03 14.54
N LEU A 275 -5.06 7.23 14.99
CA LEU A 275 -5.53 6.97 16.35
C LEU A 275 -6.59 5.90 16.31
N PHE A 276 -6.68 5.09 17.34
CA PHE A 276 -7.76 4.14 17.49
C PHE A 276 -8.18 4.02 18.97
N ALA A 277 -9.44 3.66 19.14
CA ALA A 277 -10.00 3.24 20.42
C ALA A 277 -10.88 2.02 20.20
N GLU A 278 -10.76 1.02 21.05
CA GLU A 278 -11.46 -0.24 20.94
C GLU A 278 -12.01 -0.67 22.30
N GLY A 279 -13.30 -1.06 22.31
CA GLY A 279 -13.93 -1.76 23.41
C GLY A 279 -14.26 -3.18 23.00
N LYS A 280 -13.94 -4.16 23.83
CA LYS A 280 -14.22 -5.60 23.63
C LYS A 280 -15.09 -6.14 24.74
N ASN A 281 -15.94 -7.12 24.42
CA ASN A 281 -16.82 -7.80 25.38
C ASN A 281 -17.64 -6.81 26.21
N LEU A 282 -18.26 -5.83 25.53
CA LEU A 282 -18.97 -4.72 26.19
C LEU A 282 -20.27 -5.19 26.85
N ASN A 283 -20.98 -6.12 26.20
CA ASN A 283 -22.11 -6.88 26.77
C ASN A 283 -22.37 -8.14 25.94
N GLU A 284 -23.42 -8.89 26.24
CA GLU A 284 -23.76 -10.14 25.56
C GLU A 284 -24.09 -10.00 24.06
N TYR A 285 -24.49 -8.80 23.62
CA TYR A 285 -24.81 -8.51 22.21
C TYR A 285 -23.73 -7.75 21.50
N LEU A 286 -23.19 -6.67 22.08
CA LEU A 286 -22.14 -5.83 21.52
C LEU A 286 -20.78 -6.35 21.96
N THR A 287 -20.18 -7.19 21.12
CA THR A 287 -18.91 -7.86 21.42
C THR A 287 -17.71 -6.96 21.20
N ARG A 288 -17.84 -5.99 20.25
CA ARG A 288 -16.76 -5.06 19.95
C ARG A 288 -17.31 -3.74 19.41
N LEU A 289 -16.68 -2.63 19.83
CA LEU A 289 -16.86 -1.31 19.26
C LEU A 289 -15.49 -0.72 19.01
N ARG A 290 -15.22 -0.34 17.76
CA ARG A 290 -13.93 0.23 17.37
C ARG A 290 -14.11 1.51 16.60
N TRP A 291 -13.36 2.51 17.00
CA TRP A 291 -13.18 3.77 16.29
C TRP A 291 -11.75 3.89 15.78
N ASP A 292 -11.58 4.31 14.54
CA ASP A 292 -10.29 4.68 13.95
C ASP A 292 -10.40 6.08 13.32
N GLY A 293 -9.35 6.88 13.49
CA GLY A 293 -9.20 8.17 12.82
C GLY A 293 -7.80 8.32 12.29
N TYR A 294 -7.60 8.80 11.05
CA TYR A 294 -6.27 8.96 10.49
C TYR A 294 -6.12 10.17 9.60
N TRP A 295 -4.89 10.65 9.54
CA TRP A 295 -4.42 11.60 8.56
C TRP A 295 -3.25 10.99 7.80
N GLN A 296 -3.23 11.22 6.48
CA GLN A 296 -2.16 10.77 5.61
C GLN A 296 -1.81 11.86 4.60
N LYS A 297 -0.52 11.98 4.27
CA LYS A 297 -0.03 12.82 3.19
C LYS A 297 0.84 11.97 2.26
N ASN A 298 0.52 11.99 0.98
CA ASN A 298 1.32 11.37 -0.07
C ASN A 298 1.85 12.46 -1.01
N HIS A 299 3.14 12.45 -1.27
CA HIS A 299 3.81 13.39 -2.17
C HIS A 299 4.69 12.63 -3.16
N LYS A 300 4.34 12.73 -4.45
CA LYS A 300 5.08 12.12 -5.54
C LYS A 300 5.58 13.19 -6.51
N ASN A 301 6.90 13.23 -6.69
CA ASN A 301 7.55 14.02 -7.73
C ASN A 301 8.10 13.05 -8.79
N MET A 302 7.71 13.22 -10.05
CA MET A 302 8.03 12.28 -11.12
C MET A 302 8.47 13.02 -12.38
N ARG A 303 9.54 12.54 -13.01
CA ARG A 303 9.92 12.91 -14.38
C ARG A 303 9.78 11.69 -15.27
N ASN A 304 9.03 11.83 -16.35
CA ASN A 304 8.90 10.85 -17.41
C ASN A 304 9.52 11.43 -18.70
N TYR A 305 10.55 10.78 -19.20
CA TYR A 305 11.25 11.18 -20.42
C TYR A 305 11.15 10.06 -21.45
N VAL A 306 10.71 10.42 -22.64
CA VAL A 306 10.64 9.54 -23.79
C VAL A 306 11.24 10.24 -24.97
N SER A 307 12.16 9.59 -25.66
CA SER A 307 12.75 10.04 -26.91
C SER A 307 12.77 8.88 -27.88
N GLN A 308 12.14 9.05 -29.02
CA GLN A 308 12.01 7.98 -30.02
C GLN A 308 12.04 8.54 -31.44
N PRO A 309 12.52 7.75 -32.43
CA PRO A 309 12.49 8.17 -33.84
C PRO A 309 11.04 8.25 -34.34
N ASN A 310 10.81 9.20 -35.23
CA ASN A 310 9.57 9.32 -35.99
C ASN A 310 9.93 9.70 -37.44
N GLY A 311 10.10 8.69 -38.28
CA GLY A 311 10.69 8.84 -39.60
C GLY A 311 12.14 9.35 -39.53
N ARG A 312 12.45 10.48 -40.19
CA ARG A 312 13.76 11.09 -40.17
C ARG A 312 14.00 12.06 -38.99
N MET A 313 12.98 12.25 -38.16
CA MET A 313 13.02 13.15 -37.02
C MET A 313 12.97 12.38 -35.72
N LYS A 314 13.24 13.07 -34.63
CA LYS A 314 13.16 12.51 -33.28
C LYS A 314 12.09 13.26 -32.48
N VAL A 315 11.16 12.52 -31.90
CA VAL A 315 10.18 13.07 -30.96
C VAL A 315 10.71 12.91 -29.54
N VAL A 316 10.76 14.00 -28.81
CA VAL A 316 11.15 14.03 -27.40
C VAL A 316 9.98 14.53 -26.58
N THR A 317 9.57 13.76 -25.57
CA THR A 317 8.60 14.18 -24.56
C THR A 317 9.26 14.13 -23.20
N ASP A 318 9.31 15.27 -22.51
CA ASP A 318 9.81 15.41 -21.15
C ASP A 318 8.69 15.98 -20.27
N SER A 319 8.25 15.19 -19.31
CA SER A 319 7.12 15.53 -18.44
C SER A 319 7.53 15.47 -16.98
N LEU A 320 7.32 16.55 -16.27
CA LEU A 320 7.52 16.70 -14.83
C LEU A 320 6.16 16.77 -14.15
N ALA A 321 5.93 15.99 -13.12
CA ALA A 321 4.70 16.02 -12.32
C ALA A 321 5.05 16.09 -10.82
N ASP A 322 4.37 16.99 -10.11
CA ASP A 322 4.41 17.11 -8.65
C ASP A 322 2.97 16.92 -8.13
N ASN A 323 2.72 15.79 -7.48
CA ASN A 323 1.41 15.38 -7.02
C ASN A 323 1.40 15.26 -5.50
N ARG A 324 0.43 15.91 -4.87
CA ARG A 324 0.24 15.90 -3.42
C ARG A 324 -1.20 15.55 -3.10
N ILE A 325 -1.39 14.52 -2.27
CA ILE A 325 -2.69 14.16 -1.72
C ILE A 325 -2.62 14.23 -0.20
N LYS A 326 -3.60 14.87 0.41
CA LYS A 326 -3.87 14.79 1.84
C LYS A 326 -5.17 14.03 2.03
N THR A 327 -5.13 13.02 2.89
CA THR A 327 -6.28 12.19 3.23
C THR A 327 -6.62 12.36 4.70
N TYR A 328 -7.89 12.50 4.99
CA TYR A 328 -8.49 12.42 6.32
C TYR A 328 -9.51 11.30 6.30
N GLY A 329 -9.39 10.37 7.22
CA GLY A 329 -10.34 9.28 7.34
C GLY A 329 -10.77 9.03 8.76
N THR A 330 -11.99 8.56 8.93
CA THR A 330 -12.48 8.02 10.20
C THR A 330 -13.47 6.88 9.94
N SER A 331 -13.49 5.90 10.82
CA SER A 331 -14.44 4.80 10.78
C SER A 331 -14.92 4.45 12.19
N LEU A 332 -16.14 4.00 12.27
CA LEU A 332 -16.75 3.40 13.47
C LEU A 332 -17.33 2.05 13.06
N GLN A 333 -16.93 1.00 13.75
CA GLN A 333 -17.43 -0.37 13.54
C GLN A 333 -17.97 -0.92 14.86
N ALA A 334 -19.09 -1.60 14.78
CA ALA A 334 -19.69 -2.36 15.88
C ALA A 334 -19.95 -3.79 15.44
N ASP A 335 -19.53 -4.74 16.26
CA ASP A 335 -19.65 -6.17 16.05
C ASP A 335 -20.64 -6.73 17.10
N TRP A 336 -21.60 -7.48 16.61
CA TRP A 336 -22.75 -7.92 17.38
C TRP A 336 -22.89 -9.44 17.33
N GLN A 337 -23.03 -10.07 18.50
CA GLN A 337 -23.46 -11.46 18.61
C GLN A 337 -24.97 -11.51 18.87
N LEU A 338 -25.75 -12.03 17.94
CA LEU A 338 -27.19 -12.07 17.98
C LEU A 338 -27.65 -13.53 18.18
N GLY A 339 -27.66 -13.98 19.44
CA GLY A 339 -27.81 -15.38 19.79
C GLY A 339 -26.57 -16.21 19.44
N GLU A 340 -26.72 -17.54 19.37
CA GLU A 340 -25.56 -18.44 19.16
C GLU A 340 -25.12 -18.52 17.69
N SER A 341 -26.04 -18.23 16.76
CA SER A 341 -25.83 -18.53 15.33
C SER A 341 -25.63 -17.30 14.43
N ASN A 342 -25.78 -16.08 14.95
CA ASN A 342 -25.74 -14.89 14.09
C ASN A 342 -24.70 -13.90 14.59
N PHE A 343 -23.79 -13.54 13.70
CA PHE A 343 -22.78 -12.50 13.93
C PHE A 343 -22.97 -11.37 12.92
N LEU A 344 -23.19 -10.15 13.42
CA LEU A 344 -23.43 -8.96 12.60
C LEU A 344 -22.32 -7.93 12.78
N ILE A 345 -21.77 -7.47 11.68
CA ILE A 345 -20.87 -6.32 11.63
C ILE A 345 -21.62 -5.14 11.04
N THR A 346 -21.58 -4.00 11.71
CA THR A 346 -22.11 -2.74 11.20
C THR A 346 -21.03 -1.67 11.24
N GLY A 347 -21.08 -0.72 10.29
CA GLY A 347 -20.08 0.33 10.33
C GLY A 347 -20.43 1.56 9.49
N TYR A 348 -19.70 2.63 9.82
CA TYR A 348 -19.67 3.88 9.09
C TYR A 348 -18.24 4.24 8.75
N GLU A 349 -18.02 4.75 7.54
CA GLU A 349 -16.72 5.24 7.07
C GLU A 349 -16.87 6.61 6.44
N PHE A 350 -15.90 7.47 6.74
CA PHE A 350 -15.69 8.74 6.09
C PHE A 350 -14.25 8.83 5.61
N VAL A 351 -14.05 9.19 4.34
CA VAL A 351 -12.73 9.47 3.76
C VAL A 351 -12.81 10.74 2.93
N GLN A 352 -11.85 11.63 3.10
CA GLN A 352 -11.70 12.83 2.30
C GLN A 352 -10.29 12.94 1.75
N ASP A 353 -10.18 12.93 0.42
CA ASP A 353 -8.94 13.16 -0.32
C ASP A 353 -8.90 14.58 -0.89
N GLN A 354 -7.76 15.26 -0.74
CA GLN A 354 -7.48 16.57 -1.28
C GLN A 354 -6.27 16.48 -2.18
N LEU A 355 -6.46 16.62 -3.49
CA LEU A 355 -5.43 16.56 -4.52
C LEU A 355 -4.98 17.96 -4.92
N GLU A 356 -3.65 18.13 -5.01
CA GLU A 356 -2.97 19.20 -5.75
C GLU A 356 -1.97 18.56 -6.70
N ALA A 357 -2.06 18.87 -7.99
CA ALA A 357 -1.21 18.30 -9.03
C ALA A 357 -0.71 19.39 -9.98
N ASP A 358 0.60 19.49 -10.11
CA ASP A 358 1.30 20.33 -11.08
C ASP A 358 1.97 19.47 -12.14
N THR A 359 1.81 19.80 -13.42
CA THR A 359 2.45 19.09 -14.52
C THR A 359 3.03 20.06 -15.53
N LEU A 360 4.31 19.91 -15.83
CA LEU A 360 4.99 20.58 -16.95
C LEU A 360 5.36 19.51 -17.99
N ALA A 361 4.80 19.60 -19.18
CA ALA A 361 5.13 18.71 -20.30
C ALA A 361 5.73 19.48 -21.46
N LYS A 362 6.87 19.02 -21.97
CA LYS A 362 7.55 19.54 -23.15
C LYS A 362 7.55 18.45 -24.21
N THR A 363 7.08 18.77 -25.42
CA THR A 363 7.16 17.86 -26.55
C THR A 363 7.80 18.56 -27.72
N THR A 364 8.85 17.97 -28.28
CA THR A 364 9.65 18.56 -29.35
C THR A 364 9.87 17.56 -30.45
N MET A 365 9.69 17.99 -31.69
CA MET A 365 10.12 17.33 -32.92
C MET A 365 10.54 18.45 -33.91
N ALA A 366 11.76 18.91 -33.78
CA ALA A 366 12.25 20.05 -34.57
C ALA A 366 12.39 19.73 -36.07
N PRO A 367 12.03 20.65 -37.00
CA PRO A 367 11.45 21.97 -36.75
C PRO A 367 9.91 21.99 -36.66
N MET A 368 9.22 20.86 -36.70
CA MET A 368 7.77 20.76 -36.89
C MET A 368 6.96 20.96 -35.62
N LEU A 369 7.50 20.54 -34.49
CA LEU A 369 6.75 20.57 -33.22
C LEU A 369 7.64 21.08 -32.08
N ASN A 370 7.13 22.04 -31.34
CA ASN A 370 7.68 22.43 -30.05
C ASN A 370 6.54 22.97 -29.19
N THR A 371 6.15 22.21 -28.18
CA THR A 371 5.07 22.63 -27.27
C THR A 371 5.49 22.46 -25.82
N VAL A 372 5.14 23.45 -25.01
CA VAL A 372 5.27 23.45 -23.56
C VAL A 372 3.89 23.63 -22.97
N THR A 373 3.47 22.67 -22.16
CA THR A 373 2.17 22.68 -21.51
C THR A 373 2.35 22.67 -20.00
N ASN A 374 1.78 23.65 -19.34
CA ASN A 374 1.68 23.74 -17.89
C ASN A 374 0.25 23.43 -17.47
N ARG A 375 0.07 22.52 -16.53
CA ARG A 375 -1.24 22.15 -15.96
C ARG A 375 -1.18 22.22 -14.45
N TYR A 376 -2.20 22.83 -13.86
CA TYR A 376 -2.43 22.80 -12.42
C TYR A 376 -3.85 22.35 -12.15
N VAL A 377 -3.98 21.36 -11.28
CA VAL A 377 -5.27 20.79 -10.89
C VAL A 377 -5.38 20.75 -9.37
N LYS A 378 -6.53 21.20 -8.86
CA LYS A 378 -6.88 21.07 -7.44
C LYS A 378 -8.29 20.49 -7.31
N GLY A 379 -8.38 19.38 -6.58
CA GLY A 379 -9.63 18.67 -6.38
C GLY A 379 -9.78 18.15 -4.97
N LYS A 380 -11.02 17.79 -4.65
CA LYS A 380 -11.40 17.17 -3.39
C LYS A 380 -12.40 16.07 -3.68
N GLU A 381 -12.23 14.91 -3.07
CA GLU A 381 -13.21 13.84 -3.06
C GLU A 381 -13.59 13.52 -1.63
N THR A 382 -14.88 13.34 -1.38
CA THR A 382 -15.40 12.96 -0.07
C THR A 382 -16.25 11.71 -0.25
N THR A 383 -15.88 10.64 0.41
CA THR A 383 -16.60 9.37 0.44
C THR A 383 -17.18 9.15 1.81
N ASN A 384 -18.47 8.85 1.86
CA ASN A 384 -19.15 8.35 3.06
C ASN A 384 -19.73 6.99 2.73
N ALA A 385 -19.72 6.07 3.68
CA ALA A 385 -20.35 4.77 3.51
C ALA A 385 -20.91 4.24 4.82
N ILE A 386 -22.05 3.55 4.73
CA ILE A 386 -22.58 2.70 5.79
C ILE A 386 -22.59 1.26 5.26
N PHE A 387 -22.34 0.32 6.12
CA PHE A 387 -22.37 -1.10 5.75
C PHE A 387 -22.90 -1.96 6.90
N ALA A 388 -23.46 -3.11 6.51
CA ALA A 388 -23.83 -4.18 7.41
C ALA A 388 -23.49 -5.51 6.73
N SER A 389 -22.90 -6.44 7.47
CA SER A 389 -22.57 -7.79 7.01
C SER A 389 -22.97 -8.78 8.09
N MET A 390 -23.81 -9.74 7.73
CA MET A 390 -24.32 -10.79 8.62
C MET A 390 -23.71 -12.12 8.23
N GLU A 391 -23.26 -12.84 9.22
CA GLU A 391 -22.89 -14.25 9.15
C GLU A 391 -23.90 -15.06 9.99
N THR A 392 -24.46 -16.09 9.39
CA THR A 392 -25.44 -16.97 10.05
C THR A 392 -24.97 -18.41 9.93
N SER A 393 -24.68 -19.04 11.07
CA SER A 393 -24.42 -20.48 11.14
C SER A 393 -25.71 -21.25 10.98
N LEU A 394 -25.75 -22.16 10.01
CA LEU A 394 -26.88 -23.03 9.69
C LEU A 394 -26.56 -24.48 10.08
N PRO A 395 -27.56 -25.35 10.22
CA PRO A 395 -27.34 -26.77 10.46
C PRO A 395 -26.47 -27.43 9.38
N GLN A 396 -25.81 -28.55 9.74
CA GLN A 396 -24.97 -29.35 8.83
C GLN A 396 -23.73 -28.59 8.32
N ASP A 397 -23.10 -27.75 9.14
CA ASP A 397 -21.86 -27.02 8.89
C ASP A 397 -21.95 -26.05 7.68
N PHE A 398 -23.13 -25.52 7.41
CA PHE A 398 -23.32 -24.43 6.48
C PHE A 398 -23.19 -23.08 7.19
N THR A 399 -22.57 -22.13 6.51
CA THR A 399 -22.50 -20.73 6.94
C THR A 399 -22.99 -19.82 5.82
N LEU A 400 -24.04 -19.04 6.08
CA LEU A 400 -24.61 -18.07 5.16
C LEU A 400 -24.06 -16.68 5.48
N ASN A 401 -23.42 -16.04 4.52
CA ASN A 401 -22.94 -14.67 4.64
C ASN A 401 -23.67 -13.76 3.66
N TYR A 402 -24.21 -12.65 4.15
CA TYR A 402 -24.88 -11.65 3.33
C TYR A 402 -24.67 -10.25 3.89
N GLY A 403 -24.60 -9.29 3.00
CA GLY A 403 -24.31 -7.93 3.42
C GLY A 403 -24.70 -6.87 2.41
N VAL A 404 -24.73 -5.64 2.88
CA VAL A 404 -25.03 -4.45 2.11
C VAL A 404 -24.10 -3.32 2.50
N ARG A 405 -23.65 -2.58 1.49
CA ARG A 405 -22.96 -1.30 1.66
C ARG A 405 -23.64 -0.25 0.80
N TYR A 406 -23.84 0.92 1.34
CA TYR A 406 -24.25 2.09 0.58
C TYR A 406 -23.19 3.17 0.67
N THR A 407 -22.72 3.63 -0.48
CA THR A 407 -21.61 4.60 -0.56
C THR A 407 -22.08 5.86 -1.28
N TRP A 408 -21.74 7.03 -0.73
CA TRP A 408 -21.91 8.35 -1.35
C TRP A 408 -20.53 8.93 -1.63
N VAL A 409 -20.32 9.39 -2.85
CA VAL A 409 -19.09 10.06 -3.28
C VAL A 409 -19.44 11.45 -3.81
N ASP A 410 -18.79 12.46 -3.27
CA ASP A 410 -18.87 13.86 -3.73
C ASP A 410 -17.47 14.27 -4.19
N SER A 411 -17.30 14.41 -5.50
CA SER A 411 -16.03 14.80 -6.14
C SER A 411 -16.15 16.23 -6.64
N LYS A 412 -15.20 17.09 -6.26
CA LYS A 412 -15.16 18.49 -6.66
C LYS A 412 -13.81 18.86 -7.25
N LEU A 413 -13.79 19.26 -8.51
CA LEU A 413 -12.65 19.89 -9.16
C LEU A 413 -12.78 21.42 -8.98
N SER A 414 -11.97 21.98 -8.07
CA SER A 414 -12.07 23.39 -7.68
C SER A 414 -11.19 24.32 -8.51
N LYS A 415 -10.11 23.77 -9.10
CA LYS A 415 -9.23 24.51 -10.00
C LYS A 415 -8.68 23.57 -11.05
N ALA A 416 -8.73 23.97 -12.29
CA ALA A 416 -8.18 23.28 -13.44
C ALA A 416 -7.70 24.34 -14.44
N VAL A 417 -6.38 24.51 -14.53
CA VAL A 417 -5.75 25.49 -15.41
C VAL A 417 -4.73 24.77 -16.26
N GLY A 418 -4.83 24.94 -17.56
CA GLY A 418 -3.85 24.44 -18.51
C GLY A 418 -3.50 25.53 -19.51
N VAL A 419 -2.20 25.76 -19.72
CA VAL A 419 -1.68 26.73 -20.66
C VAL A 419 -0.68 26.04 -21.57
N LYS A 420 -0.84 26.23 -22.87
CA LYS A 420 0.01 25.67 -23.91
C LYS A 420 0.70 26.77 -24.71
N ASN A 421 2.01 26.66 -24.87
CA ASN A 421 2.86 27.54 -25.66
C ASN A 421 3.63 26.74 -26.69
N GLY A 422 4.08 27.41 -27.77
CA GLY A 422 4.90 26.80 -28.81
C GLY A 422 4.16 26.67 -30.15
N TYR A 423 4.54 25.67 -30.92
CA TYR A 423 3.94 25.43 -32.24
C TYR A 423 3.78 23.92 -32.50
N ALA A 424 2.81 23.60 -33.35
CA ALA A 424 2.61 22.30 -33.97
C ALA A 424 2.19 22.51 -35.43
N PRO A 425 2.18 21.47 -36.28
CA PRO A 425 1.77 21.61 -37.68
C PRO A 425 0.45 22.39 -37.81
N GLY A 426 0.51 23.52 -38.54
CA GLY A 426 -0.65 24.40 -38.79
C GLY A 426 -1.12 25.27 -37.63
N THR A 427 -0.45 25.25 -36.46
CA THR A 427 -0.92 26.01 -35.28
C THR A 427 0.25 26.59 -34.48
N LYS A 428 0.13 27.87 -34.09
CA LYS A 428 0.98 28.49 -33.07
C LYS A 428 0.20 28.68 -31.79
N TYR A 429 0.81 28.36 -30.66
CA TYR A 429 0.23 28.48 -29.33
C TYR A 429 0.95 29.60 -28.57
N ASN A 430 0.20 30.55 -28.05
CA ASN A 430 0.71 31.60 -27.16
C ASN A 430 -0.27 31.76 -26.02
N ASN A 431 0.05 31.21 -24.85
CA ASN A 431 -0.85 31.14 -23.71
C ASN A 431 -2.24 30.56 -24.05
N ALA A 432 -2.28 29.65 -25.04
CA ALA A 432 -3.53 29.01 -25.43
C ALA A 432 -4.03 28.08 -24.30
N PRO A 433 -5.35 27.99 -24.08
CA PRO A 433 -5.89 27.01 -23.16
C PRO A 433 -5.49 25.59 -23.56
N ASP A 434 -5.19 24.73 -22.57
CA ASP A 434 -5.00 23.31 -22.80
C ASP A 434 -6.33 22.58 -22.56
N ASP A 435 -6.94 22.09 -23.63
CA ASP A 435 -8.21 21.38 -23.68
C ASP A 435 -8.19 20.00 -22.99
N LYS A 436 -6.99 19.49 -22.69
CA LYS A 436 -6.81 18.24 -21.91
C LYS A 436 -6.99 18.44 -20.41
N VAL A 437 -7.13 19.67 -19.95
CA VAL A 437 -7.47 19.98 -18.56
C VAL A 437 -8.98 20.00 -18.42
N GLY A 438 -9.52 19.17 -17.52
CA GLY A 438 -10.96 19.10 -17.29
C GLY A 438 -11.58 20.43 -16.82
N GLN A 439 -12.86 20.55 -16.96
CA GLN A 439 -13.61 21.72 -16.47
C GLN A 439 -13.79 21.63 -14.96
N VAL A 440 -13.72 22.79 -14.27
CA VAL A 440 -14.13 22.90 -12.86
C VAL A 440 -15.59 22.51 -12.70
N GLY A 441 -15.89 21.77 -11.65
CA GLY A 441 -17.24 21.28 -11.40
C GLY A 441 -17.28 20.32 -10.21
N SER A 442 -18.47 19.79 -9.97
CA SER A 442 -18.67 18.75 -8.97
C SER A 442 -19.54 17.63 -9.54
N ASP A 443 -19.28 16.42 -9.10
CA ASP A 443 -20.07 15.24 -9.41
C ASP A 443 -20.41 14.50 -8.11
N LYS A 444 -21.64 13.98 -8.05
CA LYS A 444 -22.16 13.24 -6.89
C LYS A 444 -22.70 11.91 -7.37
N ASN A 445 -22.14 10.86 -6.79
CA ASN A 445 -22.54 9.50 -7.10
C ASN A 445 -22.91 8.76 -5.82
N SER A 446 -23.86 7.85 -5.93
CA SER A 446 -24.16 6.90 -4.84
C SER A 446 -24.55 5.55 -5.41
N ARG A 447 -24.15 4.49 -4.73
CA ARG A 447 -24.42 3.11 -5.16
C ARG A 447 -24.54 2.17 -3.97
N PRO A 448 -25.53 1.27 -3.98
CA PRO A 448 -25.54 0.09 -3.12
C PRO A 448 -24.63 -1.00 -3.71
N VAL A 449 -24.06 -1.80 -2.82
CA VAL A 449 -23.36 -3.04 -3.13
C VAL A 449 -23.86 -4.12 -2.21
N PHE A 450 -24.07 -5.32 -2.72
CA PHE A 450 -24.55 -6.47 -1.99
C PHE A 450 -23.57 -7.63 -2.15
N ASN A 451 -23.52 -8.50 -1.15
CA ASN A 451 -22.91 -9.82 -1.24
C ASN A 451 -23.84 -10.89 -0.70
N LEU A 452 -23.66 -12.09 -1.20
CA LEU A 452 -24.29 -13.30 -0.70
C LEU A 452 -23.35 -14.46 -0.97
N SER A 453 -23.04 -15.25 0.07
CA SER A 453 -22.26 -16.47 -0.08
C SER A 453 -22.75 -17.54 0.89
N LEU A 454 -22.64 -18.79 0.47
CA LEU A 454 -22.91 -19.95 1.29
C LEU A 454 -21.66 -20.83 1.31
N ASN A 455 -21.16 -21.10 2.49
CA ASN A 455 -20.01 -21.98 2.73
C ASN A 455 -20.48 -23.26 3.39
N TRP A 456 -19.77 -24.34 3.10
CA TRP A 456 -19.94 -25.63 3.75
C TRP A 456 -18.58 -26.17 4.20
N THR A 457 -18.46 -26.52 5.46
CA THR A 457 -17.23 -27.02 6.09
C THR A 457 -17.34 -28.45 6.59
N GLY A 458 -18.38 -29.19 6.16
CA GLY A 458 -18.71 -30.53 6.66
C GLY A 458 -17.82 -31.70 6.19
N LEU A 459 -16.71 -31.44 5.48
CA LEU A 459 -15.69 -32.46 5.26
C LEU A 459 -14.65 -32.36 6.36
N PRO A 460 -14.36 -33.47 7.12
CA PRO A 460 -13.25 -33.45 8.03
C PRO A 460 -11.95 -33.19 7.25
N ASP A 461 -11.06 -32.39 7.85
CA ASP A 461 -9.72 -32.17 7.33
C ASP A 461 -9.05 -33.49 6.94
N THR A 462 -9.00 -33.74 5.65
CA THR A 462 -8.09 -34.77 5.11
C THR A 462 -6.73 -34.09 4.95
N SER A 463 -5.94 -34.15 6.02
CA SER A 463 -4.52 -33.80 6.03
C SER A 463 -3.72 -34.63 5.03
#